data_edd9c583fa4aece95297705915222568
#
_entry.id   edd9c583fa4aece95297705915222568
#
_cell.length_a   1.000
_cell.length_b   1.000
_cell.length_c   1.000
_cell.angle_alpha   90.00
_cell.angle_beta   90.00
_cell.angle_gamma   90.00
#
_symmetry.space_group_name_H-M   'P 1'
#
loop_
_entity.id
_entity.type
_entity.pdbx_description
1 polymer ?
#
loop_
_entity_poly.entity_id
_entity_poly.type
_entity_poly.pdbx_seq_one_letter_code
_entity_poly.pdbx_strand_id
1 'polypeptide(L)'
;MLAVLRPSLADLNPDRMWPVYRRYHLLIVSQRDDEHNGALTTAVVDVLSRHLPASRPQLVSAADARRIGVLIATNQQDVAIMQADSAEALFLARPPFADIHEAPLRIIVSFGSHVFVCRPDFMARHAYLLAQTLTAHAEGLPAAATAPSGVVPAHRGAQAFFAGEEIPDD
;
A
#
# COMPACT_ATOMS: atom_id res chain seq x y z
N MET A 1 19.67 -27.83 27.51
CA MET A 1 18.23 -27.60 27.72
C MET A 1 17.88 -26.18 27.22
N LEU A 2 17.29 -26.07 26.04
CA LEU A 2 16.87 -24.80 25.49
C LEU A 2 15.56 -24.38 26.17
N ALA A 3 15.65 -23.35 26.99
CA ALA A 3 14.44 -22.73 27.55
C ALA A 3 13.63 -22.13 26.42
N VAL A 4 12.48 -22.72 26.11
CA VAL A 4 11.48 -22.11 25.24
C VAL A 4 10.91 -20.92 26.03
N LEU A 5 11.38 -19.71 25.70
CA LEU A 5 10.78 -18.47 26.18
C LEU A 5 9.35 -18.43 25.64
N ARG A 6 8.39 -18.72 26.51
CA ARG A 6 6.98 -18.47 26.22
C ARG A 6 6.78 -16.96 26.19
N PRO A 7 6.22 -16.40 25.12
CA PRO A 7 5.89 -14.97 25.11
C PRO A 7 4.96 -14.66 26.28
N SER A 8 5.27 -13.62 27.01
CA SER A 8 4.43 -13.10 28.08
C SER A 8 3.09 -12.60 27.48
N LEU A 9 2.00 -12.74 28.25
CA LEU A 9 0.69 -12.17 27.84
C LEU A 9 0.77 -10.65 27.56
N ALA A 10 1.75 -9.96 28.15
CA ALA A 10 2.03 -8.56 27.85
C ALA A 10 2.56 -8.35 26.42
N ASP A 11 3.15 -9.38 25.81
CA ASP A 11 3.64 -9.35 24.42
C ASP A 11 2.51 -9.56 23.40
N LEU A 12 1.32 -9.92 23.86
CA LEU A 12 0.12 -10.10 23.04
C LEU A 12 -0.73 -8.83 22.94
N ASN A 13 -0.20 -7.69 23.41
CA ASN A 13 -0.86 -6.39 23.20
C ASN A 13 -1.00 -6.15 21.68
N PRO A 14 -2.21 -5.88 21.16
CA PRO A 14 -2.46 -5.62 19.75
C PRO A 14 -1.50 -4.56 19.16
N ASP A 15 -1.18 -3.53 19.91
CA ASP A 15 -0.28 -2.46 19.48
C ASP A 15 1.16 -2.96 19.26
N ARG A 16 1.59 -3.97 20.00
CA ARG A 16 2.92 -4.60 19.85
C ARG A 16 2.95 -5.68 18.76
N MET A 17 1.82 -6.30 18.48
CA MET A 17 1.71 -7.29 17.42
C MET A 17 1.68 -6.65 16.01
N TRP A 18 1.35 -5.36 15.93
CA TRP A 18 1.21 -4.66 14.65
C TRP A 18 2.48 -4.71 13.77
N PRO A 19 3.70 -4.46 14.29
CA PRO A 19 4.92 -4.60 13.51
C PRO A 19 5.16 -6.02 13.00
N VAL A 20 4.75 -7.04 13.77
CA VAL A 20 4.86 -8.44 13.38
C VAL A 20 3.89 -8.74 12.24
N TYR A 21 2.65 -8.28 12.32
CA TYR A 21 1.67 -8.41 11.23
C TYR A 21 2.16 -7.79 9.94
N ARG A 22 2.69 -6.58 10.00
CA ARG A 22 3.25 -5.88 8.83
C ARG A 22 4.40 -6.63 8.18
N ARG A 23 5.18 -7.37 8.98
CA ARG A 23 6.32 -8.15 8.48
C ARG A 23 5.89 -9.36 7.66
N TYR A 24 4.75 -9.98 8.01
CA TYR A 24 4.30 -11.24 7.41
C TYR A 24 3.08 -11.09 6.50
N HIS A 25 2.45 -9.95 6.48
CA HIS A 25 1.26 -9.66 5.67
C HIS A 25 1.39 -8.33 4.95
N LEU A 26 0.92 -8.29 3.72
CA LEU A 26 0.72 -7.04 3.01
C LEU A 26 -0.58 -6.39 3.50
N LEU A 27 -0.49 -5.45 4.40
CA LEU A 27 -1.63 -4.72 4.93
C LEU A 27 -1.92 -3.51 4.05
N ILE A 28 -3.04 -3.57 3.33
CA ILE A 28 -3.46 -2.50 2.42
C ILE A 28 -4.52 -1.65 3.10
N VAL A 29 -4.18 -0.39 3.38
CA VAL A 29 -5.08 0.52 4.07
C VAL A 29 -6.13 1.04 3.10
N SER A 30 -7.39 0.88 3.49
CA SER A 30 -8.58 1.37 2.81
C SER A 30 -9.21 2.53 3.58
N GLN A 31 -9.84 3.46 2.86
CA GLN A 31 -10.54 4.59 3.43
C GLN A 31 -12.00 4.24 3.69
N ARG A 32 -12.41 4.26 4.97
CA ARG A 32 -13.75 3.80 5.38
C ARG A 32 -14.88 4.69 4.87
N ASP A 33 -14.66 5.98 4.78
CA ASP A 33 -15.66 6.97 4.33
C ASP A 33 -15.72 7.13 2.80
N ASP A 34 -15.07 6.26 2.06
CA ASP A 34 -15.09 6.20 0.58
C ASP A 34 -15.46 4.79 0.12
N GLU A 35 -16.70 4.61 -0.33
CA GLU A 35 -17.21 3.30 -0.78
C GLU A 35 -16.44 2.75 -1.98
N HIS A 36 -16.03 3.61 -2.92
CA HIS A 36 -15.24 3.19 -4.08
C HIS A 36 -13.87 2.69 -3.67
N ASN A 37 -13.25 3.32 -2.68
CA ASN A 37 -11.99 2.86 -2.10
C ASN A 37 -12.14 1.47 -1.49
N GLY A 38 -13.16 1.26 -0.69
CA GLY A 38 -13.44 -0.03 -0.07
C GLY A 38 -13.64 -1.14 -1.09
N ALA A 39 -14.45 -0.91 -2.11
CA ALA A 39 -14.71 -1.87 -3.19
C ALA A 39 -13.44 -2.18 -4.00
N LEU A 40 -12.66 -1.16 -4.35
CA LEU A 40 -11.40 -1.32 -5.07
C LEU A 40 -10.37 -2.08 -4.23
N THR A 41 -10.20 -1.71 -2.97
CA THR A 41 -9.24 -2.39 -2.07
C THR A 41 -9.62 -3.85 -1.87
N THR A 42 -10.90 -4.16 -1.70
CA THR A 42 -11.38 -5.54 -1.61
C THR A 42 -11.03 -6.33 -2.86
N ALA A 43 -11.26 -5.77 -4.05
CA ALA A 43 -10.92 -6.40 -5.32
C ALA A 43 -9.39 -6.61 -5.47
N VAL A 44 -8.59 -5.64 -5.07
CA VAL A 44 -7.12 -5.76 -5.07
C VAL A 44 -6.67 -6.90 -4.16
N VAL A 45 -7.18 -6.96 -2.94
CA VAL A 45 -6.87 -8.06 -1.99
C VAL A 45 -7.25 -9.41 -2.59
N ASP A 46 -8.41 -9.51 -3.23
CA ASP A 46 -8.88 -10.75 -3.86
C ASP A 46 -7.96 -11.19 -5.01
N VAL A 47 -7.59 -10.28 -5.90
CA VAL A 47 -6.66 -10.54 -7.01
C VAL A 47 -5.30 -10.99 -6.48
N LEU A 48 -4.76 -10.30 -5.49
CA LEU A 48 -3.46 -10.66 -4.91
C LEU A 48 -3.51 -11.99 -4.15
N SER A 49 -4.61 -12.29 -3.47
CA SER A 49 -4.78 -13.58 -2.79
C SER A 49 -4.75 -14.76 -3.76
N ARG A 50 -5.28 -14.57 -4.98
CA ARG A 50 -5.33 -15.61 -6.01
C ARG A 50 -4.01 -15.73 -6.78
N HIS A 51 -3.39 -14.61 -7.13
CA HIS A 51 -2.29 -14.57 -8.10
C HIS A 51 -0.93 -14.23 -7.50
N LEU A 52 -0.89 -13.70 -6.28
CA LEU A 52 0.32 -13.43 -5.53
C LEU A 52 0.13 -13.81 -4.04
N PRO A 53 -0.21 -15.08 -3.75
CA PRO A 53 -0.58 -15.50 -2.40
C PRO A 53 0.54 -15.34 -1.38
N ALA A 54 1.80 -15.33 -1.81
CA ALA A 54 2.95 -15.10 -0.93
C ALA A 54 2.93 -13.71 -0.27
N SER A 55 2.23 -12.74 -0.85
CA SER A 55 2.07 -11.40 -0.26
C SER A 55 1.17 -11.40 0.97
N ARG A 56 0.33 -12.41 1.13
CA ARG A 56 -0.66 -12.51 2.23
C ARG A 56 -1.43 -11.20 2.42
N PRO A 57 -2.14 -10.72 1.39
CA PRO A 57 -2.78 -9.42 1.42
C PRO A 57 -3.96 -9.41 2.37
N GLN A 58 -4.10 -8.31 3.11
CA GLN A 58 -5.25 -8.07 3.99
C GLN A 58 -5.67 -6.62 3.90
N LEU A 59 -6.98 -6.38 3.95
CA LEU A 59 -7.54 -5.05 4.02
C LEU A 59 -7.54 -4.56 5.46
N VAL A 60 -7.06 -3.33 5.66
CA VAL A 60 -7.10 -2.61 6.94
C VAL A 60 -7.84 -1.30 6.71
N SER A 61 -8.81 -0.96 7.55
CA SER A 61 -9.58 0.27 7.42
C SER A 61 -9.00 1.42 8.22
N ALA A 62 -8.88 2.58 7.59
CA ALA A 62 -8.67 3.87 8.26
C ALA A 62 -9.94 4.72 8.11
N ALA A 63 -10.20 5.59 9.09
CA ALA A 63 -11.43 6.36 9.14
C ALA A 63 -11.61 7.28 7.93
N ASP A 64 -10.54 7.94 7.50
CA ASP A 64 -10.52 8.93 6.43
C ASP A 64 -9.16 9.05 5.76
N ALA A 65 -9.06 9.88 4.73
CA ALA A 65 -7.82 10.13 3.99
C ALA A 65 -6.72 10.71 4.89
N ARG A 66 -7.06 11.59 5.83
CA ARG A 66 -6.10 12.17 6.74
C ARG A 66 -5.44 11.11 7.62
N ARG A 67 -6.21 10.15 8.13
CA ARG A 67 -5.68 9.03 8.92
C ARG A 67 -4.71 8.18 8.09
N ILE A 68 -5.03 7.91 6.84
CA ILE A 68 -4.12 7.22 5.92
C ILE A 68 -2.81 8.01 5.79
N GLY A 69 -2.89 9.31 5.58
CA GLY A 69 -1.72 10.18 5.47
C GLY A 69 -0.81 10.11 6.71
N VAL A 70 -1.39 10.14 7.89
CA VAL A 70 -0.65 10.00 9.16
C VAL A 70 0.03 8.63 9.26
N LEU A 71 -0.68 7.55 8.93
CA LEU A 71 -0.14 6.18 9.00
C LEU A 71 1.05 5.98 8.07
N ILE A 72 0.97 6.49 6.85
CA ILE A 72 2.08 6.42 5.88
C ILE A 72 3.24 7.32 6.31
N ALA A 73 2.97 8.57 6.68
CA ALA A 73 4.00 9.54 7.04
C ALA A 73 4.79 9.14 8.29
N THR A 74 4.15 8.47 9.24
CA THR A 74 4.77 8.02 10.49
C THR A 74 5.32 6.59 10.43
N ASN A 75 5.37 6.00 9.24
CA ASN A 75 5.85 4.63 9.02
C ASN A 75 5.09 3.55 9.83
N GLN A 76 3.81 3.80 10.10
CA GLN A 76 2.93 2.81 10.74
C GLN A 76 2.31 1.86 9.71
N GLN A 77 2.20 2.28 8.45
CA GLN A 77 1.74 1.48 7.31
C GLN A 77 2.63 1.71 6.11
N ASP A 78 2.81 0.68 5.29
CA ASP A 78 3.70 0.72 4.13
C ASP A 78 2.97 1.08 2.85
N VAL A 79 1.73 0.62 2.70
CA VAL A 79 0.92 0.77 1.48
C VAL A 79 -0.53 1.13 1.79
N ALA A 80 -1.16 1.83 0.88
CA ALA A 80 -2.57 2.20 0.97
C ALA A 80 -3.17 2.43 -0.42
N ILE A 81 -4.50 2.44 -0.49
CA ILE A 81 -5.23 2.93 -1.66
C ILE A 81 -5.87 4.27 -1.28
N MET A 82 -5.60 5.29 -2.08
CA MET A 82 -6.07 6.65 -1.86
C MET A 82 -6.69 7.21 -3.14
N GLN A 83 -7.59 8.19 -2.99
CA GLN A 83 -7.96 9.01 -4.13
C GLN A 83 -6.72 9.71 -4.70
N ALA A 84 -6.63 9.82 -6.02
CA ALA A 84 -5.47 10.44 -6.69
C ALA A 84 -5.24 11.88 -6.21
N ASP A 85 -6.32 12.66 -6.05
CA ASP A 85 -6.25 14.05 -5.55
C ASP A 85 -5.76 14.11 -4.10
N SER A 86 -6.17 13.16 -3.25
CA SER A 86 -5.71 13.07 -1.86
C SER A 86 -4.23 12.70 -1.78
N ALA A 87 -3.77 11.79 -2.62
CA ALA A 87 -2.35 11.42 -2.69
C ALA A 87 -1.48 12.61 -3.13
N GLU A 88 -1.92 13.38 -4.12
CA GLU A 88 -1.24 14.59 -4.55
C GLU A 88 -1.21 15.65 -3.43
N ALA A 89 -2.34 15.89 -2.76
CA ALA A 89 -2.42 16.84 -1.64
C ALA A 89 -1.51 16.42 -0.47
N LEU A 90 -1.43 15.14 -0.16
CA LEU A 90 -0.53 14.60 0.85
C LEU A 90 0.94 14.81 0.46
N PHE A 91 1.31 14.48 -0.76
CA PHE A 91 2.66 14.62 -1.27
C PHE A 91 3.13 16.08 -1.27
N LEU A 92 2.24 17.01 -1.59
CA LEU A 92 2.53 18.44 -1.65
C LEU A 92 2.27 19.18 -0.32
N ALA A 93 1.91 18.47 0.74
CA ALA A 93 1.54 19.03 2.05
C ALA A 93 0.45 20.11 1.95
N ARG A 94 -0.57 19.85 1.12
CA ARG A 94 -1.76 20.70 0.97
C ARG A 94 -2.87 20.26 1.92
N PRO A 95 -3.84 21.15 2.25
CA PRO A 95 -5.00 20.75 3.05
C PRO A 95 -5.72 19.52 2.44
N PRO A 96 -6.18 18.56 3.27
CA PRO A 96 -6.16 18.53 4.75
C PRO A 96 -4.85 17.98 5.36
N PHE A 97 -3.76 17.91 4.63
CA PHE A 97 -2.48 17.31 5.04
C PHE A 97 -1.37 18.34 5.32
N ALA A 98 -1.70 19.62 5.40
CA ALA A 98 -0.71 20.70 5.49
C ALA A 98 0.20 20.63 6.74
N ASP A 99 -0.26 19.97 7.80
CA ASP A 99 0.49 19.78 9.04
C ASP A 99 1.26 18.44 9.07
N ILE A 100 1.15 17.63 8.02
CA ILE A 100 1.91 16.40 7.86
C ILE A 100 3.17 16.74 7.05
N HIS A 101 4.28 16.95 7.75
CA HIS A 101 5.55 17.27 7.11
C HIS A 101 6.15 16.04 6.45
N GLU A 102 6.56 16.22 5.20
CA GLU A 102 7.31 15.23 4.43
C GLU A 102 6.67 13.82 4.43
N ALA A 103 5.55 13.69 3.74
CA ALA A 103 5.05 12.37 3.38
C ALA A 103 5.77 11.90 2.11
N PRO A 104 6.87 11.11 2.24
CA PRO A 104 7.59 10.59 1.09
C PRO A 104 6.75 9.51 0.43
N LEU A 105 5.86 9.93 -0.47
CA LEU A 105 4.88 9.06 -1.12
C LEU A 105 5.39 8.65 -2.49
N ARG A 106 5.08 7.40 -2.88
CA ARG A 106 5.30 6.88 -4.24
C ARG A 106 4.06 6.15 -4.69
N ILE A 107 3.88 6.02 -5.99
CA ILE A 107 2.75 5.29 -6.58
C ILE A 107 3.26 4.00 -7.20
N ILE A 108 2.54 2.89 -6.94
CA ILE A 108 2.80 1.59 -7.56
C ILE A 108 2.00 1.47 -8.86
N VAL A 109 0.68 1.67 -8.80
CA VAL A 109 -0.21 1.69 -9.97
C VAL A 109 -1.29 2.75 -9.79
N SER A 110 -1.84 3.22 -10.91
CA SER A 110 -3.01 4.08 -10.97
C SER A 110 -4.23 3.28 -11.42
N PHE A 111 -5.36 3.54 -10.79
CA PHE A 111 -6.69 3.04 -11.20
C PHE A 111 -7.56 4.18 -11.76
N GLY A 112 -6.95 5.29 -12.15
CA GLY A 112 -7.64 6.51 -12.57
C GLY A 112 -7.97 7.39 -11.38
N SER A 113 -9.15 7.22 -10.79
CA SER A 113 -9.59 8.02 -9.62
C SER A 113 -8.84 7.73 -8.34
N HIS A 114 -8.29 6.54 -8.20
CA HIS A 114 -7.55 6.05 -7.04
C HIS A 114 -6.16 5.58 -7.44
N VAL A 115 -5.23 5.62 -6.49
CA VAL A 115 -3.85 5.17 -6.66
C VAL A 115 -3.44 4.23 -5.55
N PHE A 116 -2.63 3.25 -5.88
CA PHE A 116 -1.99 2.37 -4.91
C PHE A 116 -0.64 2.98 -4.53
N VAL A 117 -0.58 3.51 -3.32
CA VAL A 117 0.56 4.28 -2.82
C VAL A 117 1.41 3.45 -1.85
N CYS A 118 2.68 3.80 -1.76
CA CYS A 118 3.62 3.22 -0.82
C CYS A 118 4.65 4.24 -0.36
N ARG A 119 5.44 3.85 0.62
CA ARG A 119 6.64 4.58 1.03
C ARG A 119 7.78 4.33 0.04
N PRO A 120 8.75 5.26 -0.11
CA PRO A 120 9.91 5.05 -0.99
C PRO A 120 10.78 3.86 -0.57
N ASP A 121 10.82 3.53 0.72
CA ASP A 121 11.58 2.42 1.29
C ASP A 121 10.87 1.06 1.17
N PHE A 122 9.68 1.02 0.59
CA PHE A 122 9.03 -0.23 0.21
C PHE A 122 9.90 -0.98 -0.81
N MET A 123 10.04 -2.29 -0.67
CA MET A 123 10.96 -3.06 -1.49
C MET A 123 10.61 -2.98 -2.98
N ALA A 124 11.58 -2.68 -3.81
CA ALA A 124 11.37 -2.54 -5.25
C ALA A 124 10.85 -3.82 -5.91
N ARG A 125 11.36 -4.97 -5.47
CA ARG A 125 10.87 -6.28 -5.91
C ARG A 125 9.37 -6.46 -5.62
N HIS A 126 8.92 -6.06 -4.44
CA HIS A 126 7.51 -6.14 -4.07
C HIS A 126 6.65 -5.18 -4.90
N ALA A 127 7.09 -3.95 -5.08
CA ALA A 127 6.38 -2.98 -5.92
C ALA A 127 6.26 -3.46 -7.38
N TYR A 128 7.31 -4.05 -7.92
CA TYR A 128 7.32 -4.65 -9.25
C TYR A 128 6.27 -5.76 -9.36
N LEU A 129 6.27 -6.71 -8.42
CA LEU A 129 5.35 -7.85 -8.43
C LEU A 129 3.88 -7.41 -8.27
N LEU A 130 3.63 -6.39 -7.45
CA LEU A 130 2.29 -5.81 -7.29
C LEU A 130 1.81 -5.16 -8.59
N ALA A 131 2.65 -4.34 -9.21
CA ALA A 131 2.33 -3.71 -10.50
C ALA A 131 2.08 -4.76 -11.59
N GLN A 132 2.94 -5.76 -11.70
CA GLN A 132 2.81 -6.85 -12.66
C GLN A 132 1.51 -7.64 -12.46
N THR A 133 1.23 -8.06 -11.24
CA THR A 133 0.06 -8.89 -10.92
C THR A 133 -1.24 -8.14 -11.17
N LEU A 134 -1.36 -6.91 -10.71
CA LEU A 134 -2.57 -6.11 -10.87
C LEU A 134 -2.82 -5.73 -12.34
N THR A 135 -1.76 -5.46 -13.10
CA THR A 135 -1.87 -5.17 -14.54
C THR A 135 -2.29 -6.41 -15.33
N ALA A 136 -1.74 -7.58 -14.99
CA ALA A 136 -2.04 -8.85 -15.67
C ALA A 136 -3.46 -9.37 -15.41
N HIS A 137 -4.09 -8.98 -14.30
CA HIS A 137 -5.39 -9.48 -13.86
C HIS A 137 -6.44 -8.37 -13.73
N ALA A 138 -6.48 -7.48 -14.72
CA ALA A 138 -7.41 -6.34 -14.76
C ALA A 138 -8.89 -6.75 -14.71
N GLU A 139 -9.24 -7.95 -15.18
CA GLU A 139 -10.61 -8.49 -15.17
C GLU A 139 -11.19 -8.64 -13.76
N GLY A 140 -10.34 -8.81 -12.75
CA GLY A 140 -10.75 -8.90 -11.34
C GLY A 140 -10.92 -7.54 -10.65
N LEU A 141 -10.66 -6.44 -11.35
CA LEU A 141 -10.63 -5.10 -10.78
C LEU A 141 -11.76 -4.23 -11.35
N PRO A 142 -12.36 -3.32 -10.55
CA PRO A 142 -13.38 -2.39 -11.04
C PRO A 142 -12.83 -1.33 -12.00
N ALA A 143 -11.51 -1.11 -11.99
CA ALA A 143 -10.79 -0.24 -12.92
C ALA A 143 -9.42 -0.84 -13.23
N ALA A 144 -8.97 -0.71 -14.46
CA ALA A 144 -7.67 -1.25 -14.87
C ALA A 144 -6.51 -0.56 -14.16
N ALA A 145 -5.52 -1.36 -13.72
CA ALA A 145 -4.26 -0.84 -13.20
C ALA A 145 -3.38 -0.36 -14.36
N THR A 146 -2.92 0.87 -14.28
CA THR A 146 -2.10 1.53 -15.29
C THR A 146 -0.84 2.15 -14.68
N ALA A 147 0.09 2.56 -15.54
CA ALA A 147 1.31 3.23 -15.11
C ALA A 147 0.97 4.53 -14.34
N PRO A 148 1.70 4.81 -13.25
CA PRO A 148 1.55 6.06 -12.53
C PRO A 148 1.83 7.27 -13.42
N SER A 149 1.05 8.34 -13.22
CA SER A 149 1.23 9.63 -13.87
C SER A 149 0.91 10.76 -12.90
N GLY A 150 1.40 11.96 -13.16
CA GLY A 150 1.15 13.13 -12.33
C GLY A 150 2.31 13.50 -11.41
N VAL A 151 2.00 14.26 -10.37
CA VAL A 151 2.99 14.90 -9.50
C VAL A 151 3.68 13.90 -8.57
N VAL A 152 2.94 12.95 -8.03
CA VAL A 152 3.51 11.93 -7.15
C VAL A 152 4.33 10.94 -7.98
N PRO A 153 5.64 10.78 -7.70
CA PRO A 153 6.47 9.92 -8.52
C PRO A 153 6.12 8.44 -8.35
N ALA A 154 6.36 7.67 -9.41
CA ALA A 154 6.26 6.22 -9.35
C ALA A 154 7.37 5.63 -8.47
N HIS A 155 7.06 4.56 -7.75
CA HIS A 155 8.07 3.77 -7.05
C HIS A 155 9.03 3.12 -8.05
N ARG A 156 10.33 3.04 -7.73
CA ARG A 156 11.37 2.49 -8.62
C ARG A 156 11.06 1.08 -9.13
N GLY A 157 10.44 0.23 -8.30
CA GLY A 157 10.01 -1.10 -8.72
C GLY A 157 8.89 -1.08 -9.75
N ALA A 158 7.92 -0.18 -9.58
CA ALA A 158 6.86 0.03 -10.56
C ALA A 158 7.41 0.64 -11.86
N GLN A 159 8.32 1.59 -11.76
CA GLN A 159 9.01 2.15 -12.95
C GLN A 159 9.70 1.06 -13.75
N ALA A 160 10.42 0.15 -13.11
CA ALA A 160 11.10 -0.96 -13.75
C ALA A 160 10.10 -1.86 -14.50
N PHE A 161 8.98 -2.20 -13.87
CA PHE A 161 7.95 -3.02 -14.52
C PHE A 161 7.35 -2.34 -15.76
N PHE A 162 6.91 -1.09 -15.64
CA PHE A 162 6.28 -0.38 -16.75
C PHE A 162 7.27 -0.02 -17.87
N ALA A 163 8.57 0.04 -17.58
CA ALA A 163 9.62 0.21 -18.57
C ALA A 163 10.05 -1.10 -19.27
N GLY A 164 9.48 -2.23 -18.87
CA GLY A 164 9.84 -3.54 -19.42
C GLY A 164 11.21 -4.06 -18.94
N GLU A 165 11.71 -3.53 -17.83
CA GLU A 165 12.96 -3.98 -17.23
C GLU A 165 12.76 -5.26 -16.41
N GLU A 166 13.88 -5.91 -16.06
CA GLU A 166 13.86 -7.09 -15.21
C GLU A 166 13.47 -6.73 -13.78
N ILE A 167 12.97 -7.73 -13.03
CA ILE A 167 12.61 -7.57 -11.64
C ILE A 167 13.84 -7.18 -10.81
N PRO A 168 13.75 -6.12 -9.96
CA PRO A 168 14.84 -5.74 -9.07
C PRO A 168 15.19 -6.84 -8.05
N ASP A 169 16.44 -6.85 -7.60
CA ASP A 169 16.94 -7.84 -6.63
C ASP A 169 16.51 -7.59 -5.18
N ASP A 170 16.13 -6.35 -4.84
CA ASP A 170 15.75 -5.95 -3.48
C ASP A 170 14.26 -5.76 -3.29
#